data_5eea6277c0c5f2b3d13ea0542e016ef5
#
_entry.id   5eea6277c0c5f2b3d13ea0542e016ef5
#
_cell.length_a   1.000
_cell.length_b   1.000
_cell.length_c   1.000
_cell.angle_alpha   90.00
_cell.angle_beta   90.00
_cell.angle_gamma   90.00
#
_symmetry.space_group_name_H-M   'P 1'
#
loop_
_entity.id
_entity.type
_entity.pdbx_description
1 polymer ?
#
loop_
_entity_poly.entity_id
_entity_poly.type
_entity_poly.pdbx_seq_one_letter_code
_entity_poly.pdbx_strand_id
1 'polypeptide(L)'
;HRLIRRQRQMCIRDRVKDLGIEYKLNTMVMDISHEKVVTAMNREDGLFEIQAKAVILAMGCRERPRGALNIPGYRPAGIYSAGTAQRLVNIEGFMPGREVVILGSGDIGLIMARRMTLEGAKVKVVAELMPYSGGLKRNIVQCLDDYGIPLKLSHTVVDIKGKERVEGITLAEVDSKGKPIPGTEEEYSCDTLLLSVGLIPENEISKGMGVDMNPVTSGPKVNESLETNIPGVFACGNVLHVHCLLYTSDAADELDG
;
A
#
# COMPACT_ATOMS: atom_id res chain seq x y z
N HIS A 1 19.58 0.17 -11.51
CA HIS A 1 18.68 0.83 -10.54
C HIS A 1 18.46 0.06 -9.21
N ARG A 2 18.23 -1.26 -9.21
CA ARG A 2 18.08 -2.04 -7.95
C ARG A 2 19.33 -2.09 -7.09
N LEU A 3 20.51 -2.16 -7.69
CA LEU A 3 21.80 -2.16 -6.99
C LEU A 3 22.06 -0.81 -6.33
N ILE A 4 21.77 0.28 -7.01
CA ILE A 4 21.93 1.67 -6.47
C ILE A 4 21.03 1.90 -5.26
N ARG A 5 19.77 1.45 -5.26
CA ARG A 5 18.87 1.57 -4.11
C ARG A 5 19.35 0.77 -2.89
N ARG A 6 19.81 -0.48 -3.10
CA ARG A 6 20.38 -1.28 -2.01
C ARG A 6 21.67 -0.65 -1.46
N GLN A 7 22.53 -0.16 -2.33
CA GLN A 7 23.77 0.50 -1.96
C GLN A 7 23.49 1.80 -1.16
N ARG A 8 22.50 2.60 -1.59
CA ARG A 8 22.05 3.79 -0.86
C ARG A 8 21.51 3.45 0.53
N GLN A 9 20.66 2.44 0.67
CA GLN A 9 20.17 1.97 1.97
C GLN A 9 21.30 1.49 2.89
N MET A 10 22.28 0.79 2.35
CA MET A 10 23.47 0.38 3.11
C MET A 10 24.24 1.60 3.59
N CYS A 11 24.50 2.58 2.74
CA CYS A 11 25.18 3.82 3.10
C CYS A 11 24.43 4.62 4.18
N ILE A 12 23.10 4.69 4.12
CA ILE A 12 22.28 5.35 5.14
C ILE A 12 22.42 4.63 6.49
N ARG A 13 22.32 3.30 6.51
CA ARG A 13 22.46 2.49 7.73
C ARG A 13 23.85 2.62 8.35
N ASP A 14 24.90 2.61 7.52
CA ASP A 14 26.27 2.76 7.98
C ASP A 14 26.45 4.16 8.59
N ARG A 15 25.94 5.21 7.91
CA ARG A 15 26.02 6.58 8.43
C ARG A 15 25.26 6.77 9.75
N VAL A 16 24.11 6.14 9.92
CA VAL A 16 23.37 6.15 11.20
C VAL A 16 24.21 5.55 12.31
N LYS A 17 24.90 4.43 12.03
CA LYS A 17 25.81 3.79 12.99
C LYS A 17 27.04 4.66 13.30
N ASP A 18 27.68 5.21 12.27
CA ASP A 18 28.86 6.05 12.40
C ASP A 18 28.59 7.33 13.21
N LEU A 19 27.37 7.86 13.10
CA LEU A 19 26.92 9.02 13.87
C LEU A 19 26.44 8.66 15.28
N GLY A 20 26.45 7.37 15.65
CA GLY A 20 26.00 6.93 16.97
C GLY A 20 24.51 7.21 17.24
N ILE A 21 23.69 7.28 16.18
CA ILE A 21 22.25 7.49 16.33
C ILE A 21 21.62 6.23 16.90
N GLU A 22 20.97 6.35 18.05
CA GLU A 22 20.24 5.25 18.66
C GLU A 22 19.03 4.89 17.82
N TYR A 23 18.80 3.58 17.61
CA TYR A 23 17.61 3.06 16.97
C TYR A 23 17.13 1.80 17.68
N LYS A 24 15.81 1.64 17.81
CA LYS A 24 15.17 0.50 18.43
C LYS A 24 14.44 -0.33 17.38
N LEU A 25 14.93 -1.54 17.15
CA LEU A 25 14.27 -2.53 16.27
C LEU A 25 13.18 -3.27 17.04
N ASN A 26 12.22 -3.86 16.31
CA ASN A 26 11.12 -4.65 16.89
C ASN A 26 10.36 -3.89 17.99
N THR A 27 10.29 -2.56 17.86
CA THR A 27 9.65 -1.65 18.81
C THR A 27 8.42 -1.02 18.19
N MET A 28 7.29 -1.11 18.87
CA MET A 28 6.02 -0.53 18.46
C MET A 28 5.78 0.77 19.24
N VAL A 29 5.55 1.87 18.55
CA VAL A 29 5.03 3.09 19.16
C VAL A 29 3.52 2.91 19.32
N MET A 30 3.05 3.03 20.55
CA MET A 30 1.64 2.83 20.91
C MET A 30 0.87 4.13 20.92
N ASP A 31 1.52 5.20 21.36
CA ASP A 31 0.92 6.53 21.48
C ASP A 31 1.99 7.62 21.48
N ILE A 32 1.58 8.84 21.14
CA ILE A 32 2.39 10.04 21.30
C ILE A 32 1.48 11.13 21.87
N SER A 33 1.81 11.63 23.04
CA SER A 33 1.03 12.70 23.66
C SER A 33 1.26 14.07 22.98
N HIS A 34 0.39 15.02 23.23
CA HIS A 34 0.53 16.40 22.74
C HIS A 34 1.84 17.05 23.24
N GLU A 35 2.33 16.68 24.42
CA GLU A 35 3.58 17.14 25.02
C GLU A 35 4.81 16.41 24.45
N LYS A 36 4.61 15.58 23.44
CA LYS A 36 5.67 14.80 22.77
C LYS A 36 6.29 13.72 23.66
N VAL A 37 5.51 13.11 24.57
CA VAL A 37 5.87 11.86 25.23
C VAL A 37 5.51 10.72 24.31
N VAL A 38 6.51 9.96 23.87
CA VAL A 38 6.35 8.78 23.00
C VAL A 38 6.27 7.54 23.88
N THR A 39 5.14 6.88 23.89
CA THR A 39 4.94 5.59 24.56
C THR A 39 5.22 4.47 23.57
N ALA A 40 6.18 3.61 23.88
CA ALA A 40 6.59 2.52 23.02
C ALA A 40 6.73 1.21 23.80
N MET A 41 6.69 0.09 23.05
CA MET A 41 6.79 -1.26 23.62
C MET A 41 7.66 -2.16 22.75
N ASN A 42 8.48 -2.96 23.40
CA ASN A 42 9.20 -4.07 22.78
C ASN A 42 9.32 -5.26 23.75
N ARG A 43 9.97 -6.34 23.32
CA ARG A 43 10.14 -7.53 24.16
C ARG A 43 11.21 -7.39 25.24
N GLU A 44 12.21 -6.53 25.01
CA GLU A 44 13.38 -6.39 25.88
C GLU A 44 13.10 -5.39 26.99
N ASP A 45 12.59 -4.20 26.64
CA ASP A 45 12.36 -3.09 27.57
C ASP A 45 10.94 -3.10 28.17
N GLY A 46 10.02 -3.90 27.61
CA GLY A 46 8.59 -3.83 27.94
C GLY A 46 7.96 -2.54 27.44
N LEU A 47 7.07 -1.95 28.24
CA LEU A 47 6.47 -0.62 27.97
C LEU A 47 7.38 0.46 28.56
N PHE A 48 7.71 1.47 27.76
CA PHE A 48 8.55 2.59 28.18
C PHE A 48 8.13 3.89 27.50
N GLU A 49 8.56 5.01 28.07
CA GLU A 49 8.27 6.34 27.56
C GLU A 49 9.55 7.08 27.22
N ILE A 50 9.47 7.91 26.18
CA ILE A 50 10.56 8.80 25.75
C ILE A 50 10.02 10.22 25.67
N GLN A 51 10.56 11.14 26.46
CA GLN A 51 10.28 12.56 26.31
C GLN A 51 11.09 13.12 25.15
N ALA A 52 10.43 13.51 24.07
CA ALA A 52 11.07 14.08 22.90
C ALA A 52 11.01 15.61 22.90
N LYS A 53 12.05 16.26 22.35
CA LYS A 53 12.03 17.70 22.05
C LYS A 53 11.32 17.98 20.73
N ALA A 54 11.52 17.09 19.75
CA ALA A 54 10.85 17.13 18.45
C ALA A 54 10.51 15.71 18.02
N VAL A 55 9.46 15.57 17.20
CA VAL A 55 8.98 14.30 16.65
C VAL A 55 8.86 14.42 15.15
N ILE A 56 9.39 13.45 14.40
CA ILE A 56 9.18 13.32 12.97
C ILE A 56 8.30 12.12 12.74
N LEU A 57 7.08 12.36 12.25
CA LEU A 57 6.12 11.32 11.86
C LEU A 57 6.48 10.80 10.46
N ALA A 58 6.99 9.58 10.39
CA ALA A 58 7.42 8.94 9.14
C ALA A 58 6.88 7.50 9.05
N MET A 59 5.66 7.26 9.55
CA MET A 59 5.06 5.94 9.72
C MET A 59 4.59 5.31 8.39
N GLY A 60 4.62 6.06 7.29
CA GLY A 60 4.23 5.54 5.98
C GLY A 60 2.72 5.44 5.79
N CYS A 61 2.29 4.38 5.12
CA CYS A 61 0.89 4.12 4.78
C CYS A 61 0.58 2.63 4.85
N ARG A 62 -0.70 2.30 4.91
CA ARG A 62 -1.22 0.93 4.78
C ARG A 62 -2.07 0.78 3.53
N GLU A 63 -2.19 -0.42 3.02
CA GLU A 63 -3.10 -0.71 1.92
C GLU A 63 -4.56 -0.65 2.39
N ARG A 64 -5.43 -0.18 1.50
CA ARG A 64 -6.87 -0.15 1.76
C ARG A 64 -7.40 -1.59 1.84
N PRO A 65 -7.97 -2.01 2.99
CA PRO A 65 -8.45 -3.37 3.17
C PRO A 65 -9.80 -3.57 2.46
N ARG A 66 -10.16 -4.84 2.21
CA ARG A 66 -11.45 -5.22 1.62
C ARG A 66 -12.64 -4.58 2.33
N GLY A 67 -12.61 -4.50 3.65
CA GLY A 67 -13.71 -3.91 4.44
C GLY A 67 -14.02 -2.46 4.10
N ALA A 68 -13.02 -1.70 3.63
CA ALA A 68 -13.19 -0.31 3.21
C ALA A 68 -13.78 -0.16 1.80
N LEU A 69 -13.86 -1.25 1.02
CA LEU A 69 -14.37 -1.24 -0.36
C LEU A 69 -15.85 -1.61 -0.44
N ASN A 70 -16.40 -2.20 0.62
CA ASN A 70 -17.79 -2.69 0.66
C ASN A 70 -18.17 -3.58 -0.54
N ILE A 71 -17.22 -4.41 -1.04
CA ILE A 71 -17.50 -5.36 -2.13
C ILE A 71 -18.57 -6.36 -1.67
N PRO A 72 -19.68 -6.52 -2.40
CA PRO A 72 -20.71 -7.51 -2.10
C PRO A 72 -20.19 -8.94 -2.13
N GLY A 73 -20.99 -9.88 -1.64
CA GLY A 73 -20.68 -11.30 -1.66
C GLY A 73 -20.04 -11.80 -0.36
N TYR A 74 -19.52 -13.03 -0.44
CA TYR A 74 -18.93 -13.72 0.71
C TYR A 74 -17.58 -13.13 1.14
N ARG A 75 -17.12 -13.54 2.33
CA ARG A 75 -15.81 -13.13 2.89
C ARG A 75 -14.91 -14.34 3.14
N PRO A 76 -14.62 -15.14 2.12
CA PRO A 76 -13.81 -16.33 2.27
C PRO A 76 -12.33 -16.01 2.42
N ALA A 77 -11.51 -17.03 2.70
CA ALA A 77 -10.07 -16.98 2.50
C ALA A 77 -9.72 -16.77 1.02
N GLY A 78 -8.50 -16.29 0.72
CA GLY A 78 -8.04 -16.05 -0.65
C GLY A 78 -8.20 -14.60 -1.13
N ILE A 79 -8.64 -13.69 -0.25
CA ILE A 79 -8.68 -12.25 -0.53
C ILE A 79 -7.53 -11.59 0.22
N TYR A 80 -6.59 -11.00 -0.51
CA TYR A 80 -5.41 -10.36 0.05
C TYR A 80 -5.21 -8.96 -0.53
N SER A 81 -4.60 -8.06 0.22
CA SER A 81 -3.99 -6.89 -0.39
C SER A 81 -2.77 -7.31 -1.21
N ALA A 82 -2.43 -6.54 -2.24
CA ALA A 82 -1.30 -6.86 -3.12
C ALA A 82 0.04 -6.90 -2.35
N GLY A 83 0.24 -6.02 -1.36
CA GLY A 83 1.42 -6.02 -0.51
C GLY A 83 1.48 -7.22 0.44
N THR A 84 0.34 -7.68 0.97
CA THR A 84 0.30 -8.93 1.73
C THR A 84 0.70 -10.12 0.87
N ALA A 85 0.18 -10.21 -0.36
CA ALA A 85 0.59 -11.25 -1.31
C ALA A 85 2.07 -11.15 -1.68
N GLN A 86 2.59 -9.93 -1.84
CA GLN A 86 4.01 -9.68 -2.07
C GLN A 86 4.89 -10.20 -0.93
N ARG A 87 4.49 -9.97 0.32
CA ARG A 87 5.19 -10.50 1.49
C ARG A 87 5.18 -12.03 1.49
N LEU A 88 4.01 -12.64 1.32
CA LEU A 88 3.87 -14.10 1.28
C LEU A 88 4.81 -14.73 0.24
N VAL A 89 4.80 -14.22 -0.98
CA VAL A 89 5.62 -14.77 -2.08
C VAL A 89 7.11 -14.48 -1.90
N ASN A 90 7.47 -13.22 -1.59
CA ASN A 90 8.87 -12.79 -1.65
C ASN A 90 9.67 -13.05 -0.37
N ILE A 91 9.00 -13.12 0.78
CA ILE A 91 9.65 -13.24 2.09
C ILE A 91 9.35 -14.59 2.73
N GLU A 92 8.09 -14.99 2.74
CA GLU A 92 7.64 -16.21 3.42
C GLU A 92 7.72 -17.45 2.52
N GLY A 93 7.85 -17.28 1.19
CA GLY A 93 7.91 -18.39 0.22
C GLY A 93 6.57 -19.13 0.02
N PHE A 94 5.45 -18.49 0.35
CA PHE A 94 4.11 -19.07 0.19
C PHE A 94 3.40 -18.49 -1.02
N MET A 95 2.76 -19.37 -1.80
CA MET A 95 1.91 -18.98 -2.91
C MET A 95 0.48 -18.72 -2.40
N PRO A 96 -0.06 -17.49 -2.54
CA PRO A 96 -1.42 -17.16 -2.08
C PRO A 96 -2.51 -17.94 -2.79
N GLY A 97 -2.31 -18.28 -4.06
CA GLY A 97 -3.19 -19.07 -4.89
C GLY A 97 -2.66 -19.29 -6.29
N ARG A 98 -3.42 -20.02 -7.11
CA ARG A 98 -3.00 -20.43 -8.45
C ARG A 98 -3.77 -19.75 -9.58
N GLU A 99 -5.01 -19.41 -9.36
CA GLU A 99 -5.87 -18.68 -10.30
C GLU A 99 -6.24 -17.33 -9.69
N VAL A 100 -5.67 -16.25 -10.22
CA VAL A 100 -5.65 -14.94 -9.59
C VAL A 100 -6.40 -13.91 -10.42
N VAL A 101 -7.24 -13.14 -9.77
CA VAL A 101 -7.78 -11.88 -10.27
C VAL A 101 -7.23 -10.73 -9.43
N ILE A 102 -6.91 -9.62 -10.06
CA ILE A 102 -6.38 -8.43 -9.38
C ILE A 102 -7.32 -7.27 -9.60
N LEU A 103 -7.75 -6.62 -8.53
CA LEU A 103 -8.51 -5.37 -8.57
C LEU A 103 -7.57 -4.21 -8.23
N GLY A 104 -7.45 -3.28 -9.17
CA GLY A 104 -6.58 -2.11 -9.13
C GLY A 104 -5.29 -2.29 -9.93
N SER A 105 -5.00 -1.33 -10.80
CA SER A 105 -3.86 -1.30 -11.71
C SER A 105 -2.74 -0.35 -11.24
N GLY A 106 -2.66 -0.07 -9.95
CA GLY A 106 -1.50 0.61 -9.37
C GLY A 106 -0.23 -0.25 -9.49
N ASP A 107 0.95 0.36 -9.35
CA ASP A 107 2.24 -0.32 -9.56
C ASP A 107 2.40 -1.62 -8.77
N ILE A 108 1.92 -1.68 -7.53
CA ILE A 108 2.00 -2.89 -6.71
C ILE A 108 1.16 -4.02 -7.33
N GLY A 109 -0.06 -3.71 -7.80
CA GLY A 109 -0.93 -4.67 -8.48
C GLY A 109 -0.31 -5.22 -9.75
N LEU A 110 0.26 -4.33 -10.59
CA LEU A 110 0.95 -4.72 -11.83
C LEU A 110 2.19 -5.58 -11.56
N ILE A 111 3.02 -5.18 -10.60
CA ILE A 111 4.21 -5.94 -10.19
C ILE A 111 3.82 -7.33 -9.67
N MET A 112 2.71 -7.41 -8.91
CA MET A 112 2.22 -8.69 -8.40
C MET A 112 1.62 -9.55 -9.50
N ALA A 113 0.95 -8.99 -10.51
CA ALA A 113 0.50 -9.74 -11.69
C ALA A 113 1.67 -10.49 -12.33
N ARG A 114 2.76 -9.78 -12.62
CA ARG A 114 3.99 -10.39 -13.15
C ARG A 114 4.59 -11.39 -12.17
N ARG A 115 4.71 -11.02 -10.88
CA ARG A 115 5.37 -11.87 -9.89
C ARG A 115 4.64 -13.20 -9.70
N MET A 116 3.32 -13.17 -9.56
CA MET A 116 2.49 -14.38 -9.44
C MET A 116 2.61 -15.27 -10.67
N THR A 117 2.64 -14.68 -11.87
CA THR A 117 2.83 -15.41 -13.12
C THR A 117 4.20 -16.11 -13.18
N LEU A 118 5.27 -15.43 -12.77
CA LEU A 118 6.61 -16.01 -12.72
C LEU A 118 6.75 -17.16 -11.71
N GLU A 119 5.95 -17.16 -10.66
CA GLU A 119 5.88 -18.24 -9.68
C GLU A 119 4.89 -19.35 -10.07
N GLY A 120 4.32 -19.29 -11.28
CA GLY A 120 3.48 -20.35 -11.85
C GLY A 120 1.98 -20.20 -11.60
N ALA A 121 1.50 -19.08 -11.06
CA ALA A 121 0.08 -18.78 -11.01
C ALA A 121 -0.43 -18.28 -12.36
N LYS A 122 -1.72 -18.49 -12.64
CA LYS A 122 -2.41 -17.91 -13.77
C LYS A 122 -3.16 -16.65 -13.35
N VAL A 123 -2.64 -15.49 -13.71
CA VAL A 123 -3.35 -14.22 -13.55
C VAL A 123 -4.33 -14.08 -14.72
N LYS A 124 -5.63 -14.07 -14.42
CA LYS A 124 -6.69 -14.08 -15.43
C LYS A 124 -7.00 -12.70 -15.98
N VAL A 125 -6.98 -11.70 -15.09
CA VAL A 125 -7.31 -10.32 -15.43
C VAL A 125 -6.84 -9.37 -14.34
N VAL A 126 -6.48 -8.15 -14.74
CA VAL A 126 -6.37 -6.99 -13.86
C VAL A 126 -7.53 -6.05 -14.20
N ALA A 127 -8.35 -5.73 -13.20
CA ALA A 127 -9.48 -4.80 -13.35
C ALA A 127 -9.15 -3.46 -12.69
N GLU A 128 -9.53 -2.37 -13.32
CA GLU A 128 -9.31 -0.99 -12.84
C GLU A 128 -10.61 -0.21 -12.88
N LEU A 129 -10.96 0.40 -11.76
CA LEU A 129 -12.18 1.22 -11.65
C LEU A 129 -12.15 2.45 -12.57
N MET A 130 -10.97 3.05 -12.72
CA MET A 130 -10.78 4.24 -13.53
C MET A 130 -10.69 3.89 -15.03
N PRO A 131 -11.00 4.85 -15.96
CA PRO A 131 -10.83 4.64 -17.38
C PRO A 131 -9.35 4.69 -17.83
N TYR A 132 -8.43 4.68 -16.88
CA TYR A 132 -6.99 4.67 -17.11
C TYR A 132 -6.29 3.91 -15.97
N SER A 133 -5.12 3.34 -16.25
CA SER A 133 -4.29 2.70 -15.24
C SER A 133 -3.57 3.75 -14.37
N GLY A 134 -3.57 3.51 -13.05
CA GLY A 134 -2.79 4.32 -12.10
C GLY A 134 -1.31 3.97 -12.03
N GLY A 135 -0.89 2.88 -12.66
CA GLY A 135 0.51 2.43 -12.69
C GLY A 135 1.32 3.07 -13.81
N LEU A 136 2.64 2.98 -13.69
CA LEU A 136 3.58 3.47 -14.70
C LEU A 136 3.41 2.71 -16.02
N LYS A 137 3.46 3.41 -17.17
CA LYS A 137 3.33 2.79 -18.49
C LYS A 137 4.30 1.63 -18.71
N ARG A 138 5.55 1.74 -18.25
CA ARG A 138 6.51 0.63 -18.33
C ARG A 138 6.06 -0.62 -17.56
N ASN A 139 5.36 -0.44 -16.43
CA ASN A 139 4.86 -1.57 -15.65
C ASN A 139 3.65 -2.23 -16.31
N ILE A 140 2.82 -1.47 -17.04
CA ILE A 140 1.77 -2.04 -17.89
C ILE A 140 2.40 -2.97 -18.90
N VAL A 141 3.38 -2.50 -19.67
CA VAL A 141 4.06 -3.32 -20.69
C VAL A 141 4.75 -4.53 -20.05
N GLN A 142 5.65 -4.31 -19.09
CA GLN A 142 6.50 -5.37 -18.53
C GLN A 142 5.77 -6.34 -17.61
N CYS A 143 4.61 -5.99 -17.09
CA CYS A 143 3.88 -6.82 -16.14
C CYS A 143 2.60 -7.42 -16.71
N LEU A 144 2.02 -6.81 -17.73
CA LEU A 144 0.79 -7.31 -18.35
C LEU A 144 1.00 -7.71 -19.80
N ASP A 145 1.44 -6.79 -20.68
CA ASP A 145 1.54 -7.04 -22.12
C ASP A 145 2.52 -8.19 -22.42
N ASP A 146 3.71 -8.19 -21.80
CA ASP A 146 4.72 -9.25 -21.97
C ASP A 146 4.23 -10.64 -21.53
N TYR A 147 3.18 -10.72 -20.72
CA TYR A 147 2.60 -11.98 -20.21
C TYR A 147 1.19 -12.25 -20.75
N GLY A 148 0.67 -11.39 -21.63
CA GLY A 148 -0.68 -11.53 -22.18
C GLY A 148 -1.78 -11.44 -21.13
N ILE A 149 -1.57 -10.70 -20.05
CA ILE A 149 -2.55 -10.51 -18.98
C ILE A 149 -3.48 -9.37 -19.38
N PRO A 150 -4.80 -9.60 -19.51
CA PRO A 150 -5.73 -8.55 -19.91
C PRO A 150 -5.91 -7.49 -18.81
N LEU A 151 -5.93 -6.22 -19.22
CA LEU A 151 -6.28 -5.07 -18.38
C LEU A 151 -7.69 -4.59 -18.77
N LYS A 152 -8.62 -4.63 -17.81
CA LYS A 152 -9.97 -4.09 -17.98
C LYS A 152 -10.11 -2.79 -17.23
N LEU A 153 -10.18 -1.71 -17.97
CA LEU A 153 -10.44 -0.35 -17.44
C LEU A 153 -11.95 -0.14 -17.26
N SER A 154 -12.33 0.79 -16.38
CA SER A 154 -13.73 1.05 -16.03
C SER A 154 -14.48 -0.20 -15.55
N HIS A 155 -13.82 -1.07 -14.79
CA HIS A 155 -14.39 -2.29 -14.24
C HIS A 155 -14.14 -2.41 -12.74
N THR A 156 -15.08 -3.02 -12.02
CA THR A 156 -14.94 -3.33 -10.60
C THR A 156 -15.49 -4.70 -10.26
N VAL A 157 -15.11 -5.22 -9.09
CA VAL A 157 -15.68 -6.46 -8.54
C VAL A 157 -17.03 -6.16 -7.91
N VAL A 158 -18.08 -6.83 -8.37
CA VAL A 158 -19.46 -6.64 -7.88
C VAL A 158 -19.95 -7.81 -7.04
N ASP A 159 -19.32 -8.98 -7.13
CA ASP A 159 -19.64 -10.15 -6.30
C ASP A 159 -18.43 -11.04 -6.08
N ILE A 160 -18.41 -11.74 -4.93
CA ILE A 160 -17.37 -12.72 -4.56
C ILE A 160 -18.07 -14.02 -4.19
N LYS A 161 -17.73 -15.10 -4.88
CA LYS A 161 -18.26 -16.45 -4.70
C LYS A 161 -17.31 -17.32 -3.86
N GLY A 162 -17.89 -18.25 -3.10
CA GLY A 162 -17.17 -19.19 -2.26
C GLY A 162 -17.30 -18.85 -0.77
N LYS A 163 -17.55 -19.85 0.07
CA LYS A 163 -17.76 -19.67 1.52
C LYS A 163 -16.46 -19.82 2.32
N GLU A 164 -15.70 -20.86 2.08
CA GLU A 164 -14.44 -21.13 2.77
C GLU A 164 -13.28 -20.43 2.10
N ARG A 165 -13.20 -20.55 0.78
CA ARG A 165 -12.21 -19.89 -0.07
C ARG A 165 -12.89 -19.26 -1.28
N VAL A 166 -12.23 -18.27 -1.88
CA VAL A 166 -12.69 -17.70 -3.17
C VAL A 166 -12.75 -18.82 -4.22
N GLU A 167 -13.90 -18.94 -4.88
CA GLU A 167 -14.14 -19.86 -5.99
C GLU A 167 -14.36 -19.09 -7.30
N GLY A 168 -14.65 -17.81 -7.19
CA GLY A 168 -14.83 -16.91 -8.32
C GLY A 168 -15.20 -15.50 -7.88
N ILE A 169 -15.12 -14.60 -8.84
CA ILE A 169 -15.57 -13.21 -8.71
C ILE A 169 -16.40 -12.83 -9.95
N THR A 170 -17.24 -11.84 -9.79
CA THR A 170 -17.94 -11.19 -10.89
C THR A 170 -17.41 -9.77 -11.06
N LEU A 171 -16.93 -9.44 -12.27
CA LEU A 171 -16.61 -8.06 -12.67
C LEU A 171 -17.81 -7.45 -13.37
N ALA A 172 -17.98 -6.14 -13.26
CA ALA A 172 -18.89 -5.37 -14.08
C ALA A 172 -18.23 -4.06 -14.55
N GLU A 173 -18.65 -3.60 -15.73
CA GLU A 173 -18.29 -2.27 -16.20
C GLU A 173 -18.92 -1.21 -15.31
N VAL A 174 -18.27 -0.05 -15.17
CA VAL A 174 -18.79 1.06 -14.39
C VAL A 174 -19.01 2.31 -15.24
N ASP A 175 -20.01 3.08 -14.87
CA ASP A 175 -20.29 4.38 -15.47
C ASP A 175 -19.27 5.45 -15.04
N SER A 176 -19.42 6.67 -15.58
CA SER A 176 -18.57 7.82 -15.24
C SER A 176 -18.60 8.24 -13.75
N LYS A 177 -19.56 7.71 -12.99
CA LYS A 177 -19.70 7.92 -11.54
C LYS A 177 -19.18 6.74 -10.72
N GLY A 178 -18.60 5.73 -11.39
CA GLY A 178 -18.09 4.51 -10.75
C GLY A 178 -19.17 3.53 -10.31
N LYS A 179 -20.41 3.63 -10.83
CA LYS A 179 -21.50 2.70 -10.52
C LYS A 179 -21.53 1.57 -11.51
N PRO A 180 -21.65 0.30 -11.07
CA PRO A 180 -21.77 -0.85 -11.96
C PRO A 180 -22.96 -0.72 -12.92
N ILE A 181 -22.73 -1.06 -14.18
CA ILE A 181 -23.73 -1.05 -15.25
C ILE A 181 -24.38 -2.45 -15.32
N PRO A 182 -25.68 -2.61 -15.05
CA PRO A 182 -26.35 -3.90 -15.13
C PRO A 182 -26.28 -4.50 -16.54
N GLY A 183 -26.06 -5.81 -16.62
CA GLY A 183 -25.95 -6.55 -17.88
C GLY A 183 -24.54 -6.58 -18.47
N THR A 184 -23.55 -6.06 -17.79
CA THR A 184 -22.13 -6.11 -18.17
C THR A 184 -21.32 -7.09 -17.31
N GLU A 185 -22.00 -7.90 -16.50
CA GLU A 185 -21.37 -8.82 -15.56
C GLU A 185 -20.59 -9.93 -16.27
N GLU A 186 -19.34 -10.10 -15.88
CA GLU A 186 -18.45 -11.16 -16.35
C GLU A 186 -17.97 -12.01 -15.17
N GLU A 187 -18.12 -13.31 -15.26
CA GLU A 187 -17.68 -14.23 -14.22
C GLU A 187 -16.28 -14.77 -14.48
N TYR A 188 -15.46 -14.76 -13.44
CA TYR A 188 -14.11 -15.30 -13.43
C TYR A 188 -14.00 -16.35 -12.34
N SER A 189 -13.75 -17.62 -12.70
CA SER A 189 -13.32 -18.61 -11.72
C SER A 189 -11.92 -18.25 -11.21
N CYS A 190 -11.72 -18.20 -9.92
CA CYS A 190 -10.41 -17.93 -9.32
C CYS A 190 -10.39 -18.42 -7.87
N ASP A 191 -9.22 -18.70 -7.35
CA ASP A 191 -9.01 -19.07 -5.95
C ASP A 191 -8.43 -17.91 -5.12
N THR A 192 -8.08 -16.81 -5.79
CA THR A 192 -7.45 -15.66 -5.15
C THR A 192 -7.85 -14.34 -5.81
N LEU A 193 -8.25 -13.39 -4.96
CA LEU A 193 -8.47 -11.99 -5.32
C LEU A 193 -7.43 -11.11 -4.64
N LEU A 194 -6.61 -10.42 -5.43
CA LEU A 194 -5.68 -9.41 -4.92
C LEU A 194 -6.27 -8.01 -5.06
N LEU A 195 -6.13 -7.22 -4.00
CA LEU A 195 -6.61 -5.84 -3.94
C LEU A 195 -5.42 -4.87 -3.98
N SER A 196 -5.36 -4.03 -5.01
CA SER A 196 -4.39 -2.94 -5.18
C SER A 196 -5.11 -1.61 -5.36
N VAL A 197 -5.99 -1.28 -4.41
CA VAL A 197 -7.03 -0.24 -4.52
C VAL A 197 -6.70 1.02 -3.73
N GLY A 198 -5.44 1.35 -3.67
CA GLY A 198 -4.93 2.55 -3.02
C GLY A 198 -4.38 2.32 -1.61
N LEU A 199 -3.70 3.34 -1.15
CA LEU A 199 -3.02 3.39 0.13
C LEU A 199 -3.68 4.42 1.03
N ILE A 200 -3.61 4.20 2.34
CA ILE A 200 -4.14 5.11 3.36
C ILE A 200 -2.97 5.56 4.23
N PRO A 201 -2.68 6.85 4.34
CA PRO A 201 -1.68 7.37 5.27
C PRO A 201 -1.92 6.89 6.70
N GLU A 202 -0.87 6.46 7.40
CA GLU A 202 -0.97 5.86 8.74
C GLU A 202 -0.98 6.95 9.80
N ASN A 203 -2.15 7.49 10.12
CA ASN A 203 -2.32 8.68 10.94
C ASN A 203 -3.18 8.49 12.20
N GLU A 204 -3.31 7.28 12.71
CA GLU A 204 -4.07 7.04 13.94
C GLU A 204 -3.42 7.71 15.14
N ILE A 205 -2.10 7.54 15.30
CA ILE A 205 -1.30 8.19 16.34
C ILE A 205 -1.31 9.72 16.16
N SER A 206 -1.16 10.21 14.93
CA SER A 206 -1.19 11.64 14.63
C SER A 206 -2.49 12.30 15.08
N LYS A 207 -3.62 11.62 14.84
CA LYS A 207 -4.95 12.09 15.28
C LYS A 207 -5.09 12.06 16.81
N GLY A 208 -4.61 10.99 17.45
CA GLY A 208 -4.61 10.87 18.92
C GLY A 208 -3.82 12.00 19.57
N MET A 209 -2.74 12.43 18.98
CA MET A 209 -1.91 13.55 19.42
C MET A 209 -2.58 14.94 19.23
N GLY A 210 -3.64 15.06 18.41
CA GLY A 210 -4.31 16.32 18.09
C GLY A 210 -3.73 17.04 16.87
N VAL A 211 -3.07 16.31 15.95
CA VAL A 211 -2.59 16.87 14.69
C VAL A 211 -3.75 17.13 13.75
N ASP A 212 -3.82 18.32 13.17
CA ASP A 212 -4.80 18.69 12.17
C ASP A 212 -4.63 17.91 10.88
N MET A 213 -5.72 17.28 10.40
CA MET A 213 -5.69 16.45 9.20
C MET A 213 -6.26 17.17 7.98
N ASN A 214 -5.65 16.91 6.82
CA ASN A 214 -6.18 17.35 5.53
C ASN A 214 -7.25 16.33 5.07
N PRO A 215 -8.53 16.74 4.85
CA PRO A 215 -9.59 15.81 4.48
C PRO A 215 -9.41 15.20 3.08
N VAL A 216 -8.65 15.83 2.19
CA VAL A 216 -8.41 15.35 0.82
C VAL A 216 -7.33 14.28 0.79
N THR A 217 -6.20 14.54 1.46
CA THR A 217 -5.04 13.62 1.44
C THR A 217 -5.06 12.59 2.56
N SER A 218 -5.87 12.83 3.61
CA SER A 218 -5.88 12.07 4.87
C SER A 218 -4.54 12.11 5.61
N GLY A 219 -3.65 13.01 5.23
CA GLY A 219 -2.37 13.28 5.89
C GLY A 219 -2.44 14.50 6.82
N PRO A 220 -1.41 14.74 7.64
CA PRO A 220 -1.28 15.95 8.44
C PRO A 220 -1.30 17.20 7.59
N LYS A 221 -1.90 18.29 8.11
CA LYS A 221 -1.66 19.62 7.58
C LYS A 221 -0.31 20.10 8.07
N VAL A 222 0.54 20.52 7.14
CA VAL A 222 1.88 21.01 7.45
C VAL A 222 2.16 22.35 6.78
N ASN A 223 3.07 23.11 7.34
CA ASN A 223 3.63 24.32 6.72
C ASN A 223 4.76 23.95 5.72
N GLU A 224 5.41 24.95 5.15
CA GLU A 224 6.51 24.78 4.19
C GLU A 224 7.75 24.10 4.79
N SER A 225 7.89 24.09 6.12
CA SER A 225 8.92 23.36 6.85
C SER A 225 8.52 21.95 7.25
N LEU A 226 7.38 21.45 6.76
CA LEU A 226 6.78 20.17 7.11
C LEU A 226 6.35 20.05 8.58
N GLU A 227 6.26 21.16 9.31
CA GLU A 227 5.77 21.21 10.68
C GLU A 227 4.26 21.24 10.74
N THR A 228 3.67 20.49 11.65
CA THR A 228 2.23 20.40 11.88
C THR A 228 1.73 21.61 12.72
N ASN A 229 0.44 21.59 13.08
CA ASN A 229 -0.12 22.55 14.04
C ASN A 229 0.46 22.42 15.46
N ILE A 230 1.18 21.33 15.78
CA ILE A 230 1.83 21.11 17.07
C ILE A 230 3.32 21.48 16.94
N PRO A 231 3.82 22.49 17.68
CA PRO A 231 5.19 22.93 17.59
C PRO A 231 6.21 21.81 17.87
N GLY A 232 7.18 21.64 16.97
CA GLY A 232 8.19 20.59 17.04
C GLY A 232 7.71 19.22 16.59
N VAL A 233 6.52 19.11 15.95
CA VAL A 233 6.02 17.88 15.34
C VAL A 233 5.97 18.04 13.82
N PHE A 234 6.73 17.22 13.13
CA PHE A 234 6.91 17.24 11.68
C PHE A 234 6.37 15.96 11.05
N ALA A 235 5.96 16.01 9.78
CA ALA A 235 5.51 14.83 9.06
C ALA A 235 6.13 14.78 7.66
N CYS A 236 6.57 13.57 7.22
CA CYS A 236 7.16 13.37 5.91
C CYS A 236 6.86 11.99 5.32
N GLY A 237 7.01 11.85 4.01
CA GLY A 237 6.75 10.60 3.28
C GLY A 237 5.26 10.26 3.18
N ASN A 238 4.94 8.97 3.08
CA ASN A 238 3.57 8.49 2.82
C ASN A 238 2.58 8.76 3.97
N VAL A 239 3.04 9.03 5.18
CA VAL A 239 2.16 9.46 6.27
C VAL A 239 1.57 10.84 6.00
N LEU A 240 2.32 11.72 5.32
CA LEU A 240 1.89 13.05 4.93
C LEU A 240 1.01 13.03 3.68
N HIS A 241 1.49 12.39 2.64
CA HIS A 241 0.76 12.24 1.38
C HIS A 241 1.23 11.01 0.63
N VAL A 242 0.28 10.20 0.16
CA VAL A 242 0.59 9.08 -0.72
C VAL A 242 0.56 9.57 -2.16
N HIS A 243 1.74 9.80 -2.71
CA HIS A 243 1.91 10.00 -4.15
C HIS A 243 1.86 8.61 -4.81
N CYS A 244 0.86 8.37 -5.65
CA CYS A 244 0.75 7.11 -6.42
C CYS A 244 1.94 6.85 -7.36
N LEU A 245 2.84 7.80 -7.49
CA LEU A 245 4.05 7.71 -8.29
C LEU A 245 5.25 7.49 -7.37
N LEU A 246 5.86 6.32 -7.44
CA LEU A 246 7.12 5.96 -6.75
C LEU A 246 8.30 6.93 -7.06
N TYR A 247 8.11 7.88 -7.96
CA TYR A 247 9.13 8.80 -8.44
C TYR A 247 9.09 10.20 -7.81
N THR A 248 7.96 10.62 -7.23
CA THR A 248 7.80 12.01 -6.76
C THR A 248 8.01 12.20 -5.26
N SER A 249 8.17 11.13 -4.50
CA SER A 249 8.40 11.21 -3.05
C SER A 249 9.84 10.98 -2.62
N ASP A 250 10.73 10.63 -3.53
CA ASP A 250 12.15 10.45 -3.25
C ASP A 250 12.93 11.63 -3.87
N ALA A 251 13.11 12.69 -3.07
CA ALA A 251 13.91 13.86 -3.46
C ALA A 251 15.36 13.53 -3.88
N ALA A 252 15.77 12.28 -3.74
CA ALA A 252 17.07 11.77 -4.16
C ALA A 252 17.06 11.22 -5.60
N ASP A 253 15.90 11.01 -6.21
CA ASP A 253 15.79 10.60 -7.62
C ASP A 253 15.78 11.80 -8.60
N GLU A 254 15.65 13.05 -8.09
CA GLU A 254 15.66 14.28 -8.91
C GLU A 254 17.07 14.77 -9.28
N LEU A 255 18.12 14.20 -8.68
CA LEU A 255 19.51 14.61 -8.94
C LEU A 255 20.19 13.86 -10.08
N ASP A 256 19.54 12.86 -10.67
CA ASP A 256 20.09 12.06 -11.80
C ASP A 256 19.42 12.37 -13.15
N GLY A 257 18.78 13.52 -13.27
CA GLY A 257 18.19 14.03 -14.50
C GLY A 257 19.17 14.73 -15.43
#